data_a776b6e27b998e303bed91d4544d14ca
#
_entry.id   a776b6e27b998e303bed91d4544d14ca
#
_cell.length_a   1.000
_cell.length_b   1.000
_cell.length_c   1.000
_cell.angle_alpha   90.00
_cell.angle_beta   90.00
_cell.angle_gamma   90.00
#
_symmetry.space_group_name_H-M   'P 1'
#
loop_
_entity.id
_entity.type
_entity.pdbx_description
1 polymer ?
#
loop_
_entity_poly.entity_id
_entity_poly.type
_entity_poly.pdbx_seq_one_letter_code
_entity_poly.pdbx_strand_id
1 'polypeptide(L)'
;MFAAHYGQEKTFAHFLRHAHPAWLFVALVLQMGTYTTDAMIWRRVLGRANISRPFHSYVGLGLAKLFMDQAIPSVGLSGTLLVIRALDSRGVPRGASMAAVVIDLVSYYAAYTLALGIALAIAWVHGDLTLLMALPAGIFAPLAAAVPMALLWVSRGRTLPGGLKGLPFIRPALRALSEATPAIAHDVWLITRCTGLQFAIIALDAGTLWSMLWALGLEVNPVPVFASFMLSTLARTLGVVPGGLGVFEAVSVATLKLVGVPVSAGLAATLLFRFFTFWLPMVPGLILARREAGA
;
A
#
# COMPACT_ATOMS: atom_id res chain seq x y z
N MET A 1 33.76 8.12 15.60
CA MET A 1 32.57 7.33 15.20
C MET A 1 31.53 7.24 16.32
N PHE A 2 31.89 6.87 17.57
CA PHE A 2 30.96 6.80 18.72
C PHE A 2 30.29 8.13 19.11
N ALA A 3 31.01 9.26 19.08
CA ALA A 3 30.45 10.58 19.44
C ALA A 3 29.35 11.09 18.47
N ALA A 4 29.43 10.72 17.20
CA ALA A 4 28.41 11.09 16.21
C ALA A 4 27.11 10.28 16.41
N HIS A 5 27.21 9.03 16.88
CA HIS A 5 26.06 8.17 17.21
C HIS A 5 25.30 8.70 18.44
N TYR A 6 26.03 9.09 19.49
CA TYR A 6 25.43 9.64 20.72
C TYR A 6 24.70 10.97 20.50
N GLY A 7 25.18 11.78 19.55
CA GLY A 7 24.53 13.03 19.16
C GLY A 7 23.19 12.79 18.44
N GLN A 8 23.13 11.78 17.58
CA GLN A 8 21.92 11.44 16.83
C GLN A 8 20.83 10.84 17.74
N GLU A 9 21.19 10.00 18.71
CA GLU A 9 20.23 9.42 19.67
C GLU A 9 19.58 10.49 20.56
N LYS A 10 20.37 11.45 21.06
CA LYS A 10 19.85 12.57 21.85
C LYS A 10 18.92 13.45 21.05
N THR A 11 19.26 13.72 19.79
CA THR A 11 18.45 14.54 18.89
C THR A 11 17.14 13.81 18.53
N PHE A 12 17.19 12.51 18.30
CA PHE A 12 16.00 11.68 18.06
C PHE A 12 15.05 11.68 19.27
N ALA A 13 15.58 11.41 20.48
CA ALA A 13 14.79 11.44 21.70
C ALA A 13 14.22 12.85 22.01
N HIS A 14 14.95 13.90 21.66
CA HIS A 14 14.47 15.28 21.76
C HIS A 14 13.27 15.53 20.84
N PHE A 15 13.32 15.13 19.57
CA PHE A 15 12.21 15.25 18.63
C PHE A 15 10.95 14.52 19.12
N LEU A 16 11.09 13.28 19.63
CA LEU A 16 9.95 12.53 20.16
C LEU A 16 9.29 13.18 21.38
N ARG A 17 10.10 13.79 22.27
CA ARG A 17 9.59 14.45 23.49
C ARG A 17 8.88 15.77 23.21
N HIS A 18 9.22 16.44 22.12
CA HIS A 18 8.69 17.75 21.75
C HIS A 18 7.69 17.66 20.58
N ALA A 19 7.30 16.45 20.20
CA ALA A 19 6.32 16.25 19.12
C ALA A 19 4.97 16.91 19.47
N HIS A 20 4.45 17.72 18.56
CA HIS A 20 3.16 18.38 18.70
C HIS A 20 1.99 17.39 18.66
N PRO A 21 1.24 17.18 19.74
CA PRO A 21 0.24 16.14 19.84
C PRO A 21 -0.92 16.33 18.85
N ALA A 22 -1.22 17.57 18.45
CA ALA A 22 -2.25 17.86 17.46
C ALA A 22 -1.95 17.21 16.10
N TRP A 23 -0.69 17.23 15.64
CA TRP A 23 -0.30 16.62 14.39
C TRP A 23 -0.25 15.09 14.46
N LEU A 24 0.07 14.53 15.63
CA LEU A 24 -0.06 13.08 15.87
C LEU A 24 -1.53 12.64 15.81
N PHE A 25 -2.44 13.46 16.31
CA PHE A 25 -3.87 13.22 16.18
C PHE A 25 -4.34 13.31 14.71
N VAL A 26 -3.85 14.30 13.95
CA VAL A 26 -4.10 14.38 12.50
C VAL A 26 -3.62 13.11 11.79
N ALA A 27 -2.42 12.63 12.10
CA ALA A 27 -1.90 11.39 11.56
C ALA A 27 -2.79 10.18 11.87
N LEU A 28 -3.30 10.08 13.10
CA LEU A 28 -4.23 9.02 13.49
C LEU A 28 -5.53 9.09 12.69
N VAL A 29 -6.09 10.29 12.50
CA VAL A 29 -7.31 10.49 11.69
C VAL A 29 -7.06 10.09 10.23
N LEU A 30 -5.94 10.49 9.64
CA LEU A 30 -5.56 10.11 8.28
C LEU A 30 -5.42 8.58 8.16
N GLN A 31 -4.82 7.93 9.16
CA GLN A 31 -4.66 6.48 9.17
C GLN A 31 -5.99 5.74 9.34
N MET A 32 -6.92 6.25 10.16
CA MET A 32 -8.28 5.72 10.22
C MET A 32 -9.01 5.92 8.89
N GLY A 33 -8.75 7.04 8.21
CA GLY A 33 -9.19 7.30 6.83
C GLY A 33 -8.73 6.23 5.85
N THR A 34 -7.48 5.80 5.93
CA THR A 34 -6.92 4.71 5.10
C THR A 34 -7.71 3.41 5.28
N TYR A 35 -7.94 2.96 6.51
CA TYR A 35 -8.67 1.71 6.79
C TYR A 35 -10.14 1.79 6.38
N THR A 36 -10.79 2.93 6.59
CA THR A 36 -12.18 3.14 6.15
C THR A 36 -12.29 3.19 4.62
N THR A 37 -11.32 3.76 3.95
CA THR A 37 -11.27 3.83 2.49
C THR A 37 -11.05 2.44 1.88
N ASP A 38 -10.17 1.61 2.45
CA ASP A 38 -10.00 0.22 2.05
C ASP A 38 -11.31 -0.58 2.24
N ALA A 39 -11.98 -0.43 3.38
CA ALA A 39 -13.28 -1.05 3.63
C ALA A 39 -14.36 -0.62 2.61
N MET A 40 -14.30 0.63 2.12
CA MET A 40 -15.21 1.12 1.07
C MET A 40 -14.97 0.42 -0.27
N ILE A 41 -13.73 0.03 -0.59
CA ILE A 41 -13.42 -0.76 -1.79
C ILE A 41 -14.12 -2.10 -1.69
N TRP A 42 -13.90 -2.87 -0.62
CA TRP A 42 -14.53 -4.17 -0.40
C TRP A 42 -16.06 -4.08 -0.41
N ARG A 43 -16.63 -3.07 0.27
CA ARG A 43 -18.08 -2.84 0.27
C ARG A 43 -18.63 -2.60 -1.13
N ARG A 44 -17.95 -1.82 -1.97
CA ARG A 44 -18.41 -1.52 -3.34
C ARG A 44 -18.34 -2.75 -4.24
N VAL A 45 -17.24 -3.47 -4.16
CA VAL A 45 -17.04 -4.63 -5.03
C VAL A 45 -18.01 -5.77 -4.68
N LEU A 46 -18.15 -6.09 -3.40
CA LEU A 46 -19.08 -7.12 -2.94
C LEU A 46 -20.55 -6.68 -3.10
N GLY A 47 -20.84 -5.40 -2.96
CA GLY A 47 -22.15 -4.84 -3.27
C GLY A 47 -22.57 -5.03 -4.74
N ARG A 48 -21.61 -5.06 -5.66
CA ARG A 48 -21.88 -5.39 -7.08
C ARG A 48 -22.30 -6.84 -7.30
N ALA A 49 -21.92 -7.73 -6.39
CA ALA A 49 -22.36 -9.12 -6.33
C ALA A 49 -23.63 -9.30 -5.46
N ASN A 50 -24.33 -8.21 -5.10
CA ASN A 50 -25.48 -8.20 -4.18
C ASN A 50 -25.17 -8.76 -2.77
N ILE A 51 -23.91 -8.67 -2.34
CA ILE A 51 -23.47 -9.11 -1.02
C ILE A 51 -23.33 -7.88 -0.14
N SER A 52 -24.19 -7.79 0.87
CA SER A 52 -24.14 -6.71 1.87
C SER A 52 -23.76 -7.26 3.23
N ARG A 53 -22.81 -6.60 3.87
CA ARG A 53 -22.34 -6.91 5.24
C ARG A 53 -22.23 -5.61 6.04
N PRO A 54 -22.24 -5.66 7.36
CA PRO A 54 -22.01 -4.47 8.18
C PRO A 54 -20.60 -3.92 7.93
N PHE A 55 -20.46 -2.58 7.94
CA PHE A 55 -19.24 -1.89 7.54
C PHE A 55 -17.97 -2.34 8.31
N HIS A 56 -18.13 -2.58 9.62
CA HIS A 56 -17.01 -3.08 10.46
C HIS A 56 -16.44 -4.42 9.98
N SER A 57 -17.24 -5.26 9.32
CA SER A 57 -16.77 -6.52 8.74
C SER A 57 -15.78 -6.29 7.59
N TYR A 58 -15.99 -5.25 6.79
CA TYR A 58 -15.06 -4.87 5.72
C TYR A 58 -13.77 -4.26 6.28
N VAL A 59 -13.87 -3.42 7.32
CA VAL A 59 -12.70 -2.90 8.05
C VAL A 59 -11.87 -4.05 8.62
N GLY A 60 -12.53 -5.04 9.25
CA GLY A 60 -11.86 -6.22 9.79
C GLY A 60 -11.14 -7.04 8.71
N LEU A 61 -11.78 -7.21 7.55
CA LEU A 61 -11.18 -7.92 6.41
C LEU A 61 -9.93 -7.19 5.88
N GLY A 62 -10.00 -5.86 5.74
CA GLY A 62 -8.88 -5.03 5.30
C GLY A 62 -7.70 -5.08 6.27
N LEU A 63 -7.95 -4.96 7.59
CA LEU A 63 -6.90 -5.06 8.61
C LEU A 63 -6.26 -6.46 8.67
N ALA A 64 -7.06 -7.53 8.52
CA ALA A 64 -6.54 -8.89 8.47
C ALA A 64 -5.68 -9.12 7.22
N LYS A 65 -6.11 -8.61 6.05
CA LYS A 65 -5.34 -8.60 4.79
C LYS A 65 -4.01 -7.86 4.98
N LEU A 66 -4.07 -6.64 5.53
CA LEU A 66 -2.89 -5.80 5.78
C LEU A 66 -1.87 -6.52 6.68
N PHE A 67 -2.34 -7.15 7.76
CA PHE A 67 -1.48 -7.94 8.64
C PHE A 67 -0.75 -9.05 7.87
N MET A 68 -1.48 -9.85 7.08
CA MET A 68 -0.90 -10.95 6.32
C MET A 68 0.12 -10.47 5.29
N ASP A 69 -0.18 -9.37 4.59
CA ASP A 69 0.71 -8.79 3.57
C ASP A 69 1.99 -8.19 4.18
N GLN A 70 1.93 -7.72 5.44
CA GLN A 70 3.09 -7.20 6.16
C GLN A 70 3.90 -8.29 6.87
N ALA A 71 3.24 -9.32 7.40
CA ALA A 71 3.88 -10.39 8.15
C ALA A 71 4.60 -11.41 7.25
N ILE A 72 4.06 -11.67 6.05
CA ILE A 72 4.60 -12.67 5.12
C ILE A 72 5.08 -11.98 3.83
N PRO A 73 6.37 -12.09 3.48
CA PRO A 73 6.91 -11.49 2.26
C PRO A 73 6.44 -12.27 1.02
N SER A 74 5.26 -11.97 0.54
CA SER A 74 4.60 -12.68 -0.57
C SER A 74 4.11 -11.74 -1.68
N VAL A 75 4.57 -10.50 -1.68
CA VAL A 75 4.12 -9.46 -2.65
C VAL A 75 2.57 -9.33 -2.69
N GLY A 76 1.93 -9.38 -1.50
CA GLY A 76 0.46 -9.23 -1.36
C GLY A 76 -0.35 -10.53 -1.59
N LEU A 77 0.30 -11.66 -1.90
CA LEU A 77 -0.42 -12.92 -2.13
C LEU A 77 -1.00 -13.51 -0.85
N SER A 78 -0.34 -13.34 0.30
CA SER A 78 -0.78 -13.88 1.58
C SER A 78 -2.09 -13.24 2.06
N GLY A 79 -2.22 -11.92 1.98
CA GLY A 79 -3.45 -11.21 2.29
C GLY A 79 -4.56 -11.52 1.30
N THR A 80 -4.23 -11.65 0.02
CA THR A 80 -5.19 -12.06 -1.01
C THR A 80 -5.78 -13.45 -0.73
N LEU A 81 -4.94 -14.43 -0.38
CA LEU A 81 -5.40 -15.78 -0.02
C LEU A 81 -6.27 -15.78 1.23
N LEU A 82 -5.93 -14.98 2.24
CA LEU A 82 -6.76 -14.82 3.44
C LEU A 82 -8.14 -14.25 3.07
N VAL A 83 -8.19 -13.21 2.24
CA VAL A 83 -9.45 -12.61 1.79
C VAL A 83 -10.33 -13.63 1.06
N ILE A 84 -9.77 -14.40 0.14
CA ILE A 84 -10.51 -15.44 -0.57
C ILE A 84 -11.11 -16.44 0.42
N ARG A 85 -10.33 -16.97 1.36
CA ARG A 85 -10.80 -17.91 2.39
C ARG A 85 -11.88 -17.29 3.27
N ALA A 86 -11.68 -16.06 3.72
CA ALA A 86 -12.64 -15.35 4.54
C ALA A 86 -13.96 -15.05 3.82
N LEU A 87 -13.93 -14.85 2.52
CA LEU A 87 -15.15 -14.69 1.71
C LEU A 87 -15.83 -16.02 1.46
N ASP A 88 -15.07 -17.08 1.15
CA ASP A 88 -15.59 -18.44 0.95
C ASP A 88 -16.27 -18.97 2.24
N SER A 89 -15.65 -18.80 3.42
CA SER A 89 -16.25 -19.20 4.72
C SER A 89 -17.55 -18.44 5.04
N ARG A 90 -17.73 -17.25 4.46
CA ARG A 90 -18.94 -16.44 4.60
C ARG A 90 -20.01 -16.75 3.54
N GLY A 91 -19.79 -17.79 2.72
CA GLY A 91 -20.72 -18.22 1.68
C GLY A 91 -20.79 -17.30 0.45
N VAL A 92 -19.74 -16.49 0.23
CA VAL A 92 -19.65 -15.66 -0.98
C VAL A 92 -19.35 -16.56 -2.18
N PRO A 93 -20.09 -16.44 -3.29
CA PRO A 93 -19.82 -17.22 -4.50
C PRO A 93 -18.38 -16.99 -4.99
N ARG A 94 -17.68 -18.09 -5.33
CA ARG A 94 -16.26 -18.05 -5.68
C ARG A 94 -15.95 -17.10 -6.83
N GLY A 95 -16.81 -17.02 -7.84
CA GLY A 95 -16.69 -16.08 -8.94
C GLY A 95 -16.72 -14.61 -8.50
N ALA A 96 -17.52 -14.29 -7.46
CA ALA A 96 -17.58 -12.95 -6.89
C ALA A 96 -16.33 -12.64 -6.02
N SER A 97 -15.86 -13.61 -5.24
CA SER A 97 -14.62 -13.47 -4.46
C SER A 97 -13.41 -13.22 -5.38
N MET A 98 -13.31 -13.99 -6.47
CA MET A 98 -12.24 -13.81 -7.46
C MET A 98 -12.34 -12.47 -8.19
N ALA A 99 -13.54 -12.05 -8.59
CA ALA A 99 -13.77 -10.75 -9.20
C ALA A 99 -13.37 -9.59 -8.24
N ALA A 100 -13.66 -9.74 -6.95
CA ALA A 100 -13.27 -8.76 -5.94
C ALA A 100 -11.75 -8.62 -5.85
N VAL A 101 -11.01 -9.73 -5.85
CA VAL A 101 -9.54 -9.73 -5.88
C VAL A 101 -9.00 -9.10 -7.15
N VAL A 102 -9.58 -9.42 -8.32
CA VAL A 102 -9.15 -8.80 -9.60
C VAL A 102 -9.30 -7.29 -9.54
N ILE A 103 -10.45 -6.79 -9.09
CA ILE A 103 -10.69 -5.35 -8.99
C ILE A 103 -9.74 -4.69 -7.98
N ASP A 104 -9.53 -5.29 -6.80
CA ASP A 104 -8.61 -4.77 -5.80
C ASP A 104 -7.20 -4.62 -6.38
N LEU A 105 -6.67 -5.66 -7.01
CA LEU A 105 -5.34 -5.64 -7.62
C LEU A 105 -5.25 -4.67 -8.81
N VAL A 106 -6.23 -4.69 -9.72
CA VAL A 106 -6.24 -3.80 -10.89
C VAL A 106 -6.29 -2.34 -10.45
N SER A 107 -7.18 -2.00 -9.51
CA SER A 107 -7.31 -0.63 -9.01
C SER A 107 -6.09 -0.18 -8.21
N TYR A 108 -5.49 -1.07 -7.43
CA TYR A 108 -4.24 -0.81 -6.71
C TYR A 108 -3.09 -0.45 -7.65
N TYR A 109 -2.80 -1.31 -8.63
CA TYR A 109 -1.71 -1.05 -9.57
C TYR A 109 -1.97 0.15 -10.47
N ALA A 110 -3.22 0.41 -10.87
CA ALA A 110 -3.59 1.60 -11.63
C ALA A 110 -3.37 2.89 -10.82
N ALA A 111 -3.81 2.92 -9.56
CA ALA A 111 -3.59 4.04 -8.65
C ALA A 111 -2.10 4.26 -8.35
N TYR A 112 -1.38 3.16 -8.13
CA TYR A 112 0.06 3.20 -7.86
C TYR A 112 0.86 3.75 -9.05
N THR A 113 0.54 3.30 -10.27
CA THR A 113 1.17 3.81 -11.51
C THR A 113 0.90 5.30 -11.70
N LEU A 114 -0.34 5.74 -11.46
CA LEU A 114 -0.71 7.15 -11.51
C LEU A 114 0.05 7.97 -10.47
N ALA A 115 0.07 7.52 -9.22
CA ALA A 115 0.76 8.20 -8.13
C ALA A 115 2.28 8.27 -8.36
N LEU A 116 2.88 7.19 -8.87
CA LEU A 116 4.30 7.16 -9.24
C LEU A 116 4.59 8.13 -10.38
N GLY A 117 3.73 8.19 -11.41
CA GLY A 117 3.87 9.15 -12.50
C GLY A 117 3.83 10.60 -11.99
N ILE A 118 2.91 10.91 -11.09
CA ILE A 118 2.83 12.22 -10.43
C ILE A 118 4.12 12.51 -9.62
N ALA A 119 4.60 11.54 -8.84
CA ALA A 119 5.82 11.70 -8.04
C ALA A 119 7.06 11.97 -8.90
N LEU A 120 7.19 11.27 -10.03
CA LEU A 120 8.26 11.50 -11.00
C LEU A 120 8.17 12.86 -11.68
N ALA A 121 6.95 13.28 -12.05
CA ALA A 121 6.72 14.60 -12.61
C ALA A 121 7.10 15.71 -11.60
N ILE A 122 6.75 15.54 -10.33
CA ILE A 122 7.16 16.46 -9.26
C ILE A 122 8.69 16.51 -9.15
N ALA A 123 9.37 15.36 -9.08
CA ALA A 123 10.82 15.28 -8.96
C ALA A 123 11.51 15.90 -10.20
N TRP A 124 10.93 15.73 -11.39
CA TRP A 124 11.47 16.34 -12.62
C TRP A 124 11.34 17.86 -12.63
N VAL A 125 10.19 18.40 -12.25
CA VAL A 125 9.95 19.86 -12.19
C VAL A 125 10.86 20.54 -11.16
N HIS A 126 11.18 19.88 -10.05
CA HIS A 126 12.08 20.42 -9.02
C HIS A 126 13.56 20.20 -9.33
N GLY A 127 13.91 19.52 -10.42
CA GLY A 127 15.30 19.24 -10.79
C GLY A 127 15.98 18.15 -9.95
N ASP A 128 15.22 17.48 -9.10
CA ASP A 128 15.71 16.45 -8.14
C ASP A 128 15.72 15.03 -8.76
N LEU A 129 15.37 14.90 -10.03
CA LEU A 129 15.30 13.61 -10.70
C LEU A 129 16.70 13.05 -10.95
N THR A 130 17.11 12.13 -10.08
CA THR A 130 18.37 11.41 -10.23
C THR A 130 18.18 10.10 -11.01
N LEU A 131 19.26 9.62 -11.64
CA LEU A 131 19.26 8.31 -12.33
C LEU A 131 18.88 7.17 -11.36
N LEU A 132 19.25 7.28 -10.09
CA LEU A 132 18.89 6.34 -9.02
C LEU A 132 17.38 6.28 -8.75
N MET A 133 16.63 7.32 -9.06
CA MET A 133 15.16 7.37 -8.94
C MET A 133 14.49 6.97 -10.25
N ALA A 134 15.03 7.40 -11.38
CA ALA A 134 14.47 7.15 -12.69
C ALA A 134 14.56 5.68 -13.12
N LEU A 135 15.68 4.98 -12.83
CA LEU A 135 15.88 3.59 -13.21
C LEU A 135 14.89 2.62 -12.54
N PRO A 136 14.74 2.60 -11.19
CA PRO A 136 13.74 1.74 -10.55
C PRO A 136 12.31 2.04 -10.99
N ALA A 137 11.99 3.31 -11.17
CA ALA A 137 10.67 3.74 -11.62
C ALA A 137 10.41 3.34 -13.07
N GLY A 138 11.40 3.46 -13.96
CA GLY A 138 11.32 3.04 -15.36
C GLY A 138 11.17 1.53 -15.54
N ILE A 139 11.70 0.72 -14.62
CA ILE A 139 11.50 -0.74 -14.59
C ILE A 139 10.14 -1.08 -13.99
N PHE A 140 9.75 -0.41 -12.90
CA PHE A 140 8.53 -0.74 -12.18
C PHE A 140 7.26 -0.25 -12.89
N ALA A 141 7.28 0.91 -13.53
CA ALA A 141 6.09 1.46 -14.19
C ALA A 141 5.50 0.52 -15.27
N PRO A 142 6.29 -0.04 -16.21
CA PRO A 142 5.76 -1.01 -17.16
C PRO A 142 5.30 -2.31 -16.49
N LEU A 143 5.97 -2.76 -15.43
CA LEU A 143 5.54 -3.94 -14.66
C LEU A 143 4.21 -3.69 -13.95
N ALA A 144 4.06 -2.52 -13.30
CA ALA A 144 2.84 -2.11 -12.64
C ALA A 144 1.67 -1.94 -13.60
N ALA A 145 1.92 -1.52 -14.85
CA ALA A 145 0.91 -1.45 -15.90
C ALA A 145 0.60 -2.83 -16.51
N ALA A 146 1.59 -3.70 -16.63
CA ALA A 146 1.42 -5.05 -17.19
C ALA A 146 0.58 -5.96 -16.28
N VAL A 147 0.71 -5.85 -14.95
CA VAL A 147 -0.05 -6.67 -14.00
C VAL A 147 -1.56 -6.51 -14.15
N PRO A 148 -2.16 -5.30 -14.07
CA PRO A 148 -3.60 -5.15 -14.25
C PRO A 148 -4.05 -5.58 -15.64
N MET A 149 -3.25 -5.33 -16.67
CA MET A 149 -3.57 -5.78 -18.03
C MET A 149 -3.60 -7.30 -18.14
N ALA A 150 -2.63 -8.00 -17.54
CA ALA A 150 -2.60 -9.46 -17.46
C ALA A 150 -3.78 -10.03 -16.66
N LEU A 151 -4.13 -9.41 -15.52
CA LEU A 151 -5.27 -9.80 -14.69
C LEU A 151 -6.59 -9.68 -15.45
N LEU A 152 -6.80 -8.56 -16.13
CA LEU A 152 -8.00 -8.36 -16.96
C LEU A 152 -8.03 -9.28 -18.19
N TRP A 153 -6.87 -9.62 -18.74
CA TRP A 153 -6.76 -10.56 -19.85
C TRP A 153 -7.14 -11.99 -19.43
N VAL A 154 -6.64 -12.44 -18.29
CA VAL A 154 -6.93 -13.78 -17.75
C VAL A 154 -8.37 -13.89 -17.29
N SER A 155 -8.94 -12.87 -16.65
CA SER A 155 -10.34 -12.86 -16.21
C SER A 155 -11.36 -12.87 -17.38
N ARG A 156 -10.90 -12.61 -18.63
CA ARG A 156 -11.67 -12.82 -19.87
C ARG A 156 -11.59 -14.26 -20.40
N GLY A 157 -11.01 -15.19 -19.63
CA GLY A 157 -10.79 -16.56 -20.08
C GLY A 157 -9.68 -16.72 -21.12
N ARG A 158 -8.91 -15.66 -21.40
CA ARG A 158 -7.80 -15.70 -22.36
C ARG A 158 -6.54 -16.26 -21.70
N THR A 159 -5.80 -17.06 -22.46
CA THR A 159 -4.55 -17.65 -21.96
C THR A 159 -3.40 -16.68 -22.16
N LEU A 160 -2.51 -16.56 -21.15
CA LEU A 160 -1.28 -15.80 -21.28
C LEU A 160 -0.30 -16.47 -22.30
N PRO A 161 0.56 -15.69 -22.97
CA PRO A 161 1.62 -16.20 -23.85
C PRO A 161 2.46 -17.27 -23.15
N GLY A 162 2.92 -18.28 -23.93
CA GLY A 162 3.46 -19.56 -23.43
C GLY A 162 4.60 -19.51 -22.40
N GLY A 163 5.43 -18.44 -22.38
CA GLY A 163 6.57 -18.33 -21.45
C GLY A 163 6.19 -18.21 -19.97
N LEU A 164 5.07 -17.55 -19.65
CA LEU A 164 4.60 -17.36 -18.27
C LEU A 164 3.84 -18.58 -17.72
N LYS A 165 3.36 -19.47 -18.58
CA LYS A 165 2.68 -20.71 -18.19
C LYS A 165 3.61 -21.72 -17.50
N GLY A 166 4.92 -21.58 -17.66
CA GLY A 166 5.94 -22.48 -17.11
C GLY A 166 6.16 -22.33 -15.59
N LEU A 167 5.76 -21.23 -15.00
CA LEU A 167 6.02 -20.93 -13.58
C LEU A 167 4.98 -21.64 -12.68
N PRO A 168 5.42 -22.61 -11.83
CA PRO A 168 4.51 -23.45 -11.05
C PRO A 168 3.64 -22.66 -10.07
N PHE A 169 4.13 -21.52 -9.58
CA PHE A 169 3.39 -20.66 -8.64
C PHE A 169 2.31 -19.78 -9.30
N ILE A 170 2.43 -19.50 -10.58
CA ILE A 170 1.49 -18.63 -11.32
C ILE A 170 0.26 -19.40 -11.78
N ARG A 171 0.38 -20.68 -12.11
CA ARG A 171 -0.73 -21.50 -12.61
C ARG A 171 -1.96 -21.57 -11.70
N PRO A 172 -1.83 -21.82 -10.37
CA PRO A 172 -2.98 -21.84 -9.48
C PRO A 172 -3.68 -20.48 -9.39
N ALA A 173 -2.90 -19.39 -9.30
CA ALA A 173 -3.43 -18.03 -9.26
C ALA A 173 -4.16 -17.66 -10.57
N LEU A 174 -3.62 -18.01 -11.73
CA LEU A 174 -4.26 -17.77 -13.02
C LEU A 174 -5.58 -18.56 -13.17
N ARG A 175 -5.61 -19.82 -12.71
CA ARG A 175 -6.85 -20.61 -12.71
C ARG A 175 -7.91 -19.98 -11.79
N ALA A 176 -7.54 -19.62 -10.57
CA ALA A 176 -8.44 -18.95 -9.65
C ALA A 176 -9.00 -17.64 -10.23
N LEU A 177 -8.14 -16.83 -10.87
CA LEU A 177 -8.55 -15.58 -11.51
C LEU A 177 -9.45 -15.78 -12.74
N SER A 178 -9.29 -16.90 -13.47
CA SER A 178 -10.18 -17.23 -14.60
C SER A 178 -11.59 -17.59 -14.17
N GLU A 179 -11.81 -17.91 -12.89
CA GLU A 179 -13.13 -18.16 -12.29
C GLU A 179 -13.87 -16.85 -11.94
N ALA A 180 -13.21 -15.67 -12.05
CA ALA A 180 -13.81 -14.39 -11.74
C ALA A 180 -15.04 -14.11 -12.61
N THR A 181 -16.12 -13.63 -12.01
CA THR A 181 -17.33 -13.22 -12.72
C THR A 181 -17.03 -12.05 -13.66
N PRO A 182 -17.06 -12.22 -15.00
CA PRO A 182 -16.59 -11.20 -15.94
C PRO A 182 -17.38 -9.89 -15.85
N ALA A 183 -18.69 -9.96 -15.59
CA ALA A 183 -19.56 -8.79 -15.45
C ALA A 183 -19.13 -7.85 -14.31
N ILE A 184 -18.49 -8.39 -13.25
CA ILE A 184 -17.97 -7.61 -12.14
C ILE A 184 -16.52 -7.20 -12.42
N ALA A 185 -15.69 -8.16 -12.83
CA ALA A 185 -14.25 -7.95 -13.05
C ALA A 185 -13.93 -6.90 -14.14
N HIS A 186 -14.85 -6.67 -15.09
CA HIS A 186 -14.71 -5.74 -16.20
C HIS A 186 -15.62 -4.51 -16.11
N ASP A 187 -16.25 -4.26 -14.96
CA ASP A 187 -16.99 -3.03 -14.72
C ASP A 187 -16.03 -1.84 -14.62
N VAL A 188 -15.85 -1.14 -15.75
CA VAL A 188 -14.93 0.01 -15.85
C VAL A 188 -15.25 1.10 -14.83
N TRP A 189 -16.56 1.35 -14.58
CA TRP A 189 -16.97 2.35 -13.61
C TRP A 189 -16.60 1.95 -12.18
N LEU A 190 -16.76 0.68 -11.83
CA LEU A 190 -16.35 0.15 -10.55
C LEU A 190 -14.81 0.21 -10.38
N ILE A 191 -14.05 -0.20 -11.40
CA ILE A 191 -12.59 -0.12 -11.42
C ILE A 191 -12.13 1.33 -11.23
N THR A 192 -12.69 2.28 -11.97
CA THR A 192 -12.30 3.70 -11.85
C THR A 192 -12.58 4.25 -10.45
N ARG A 193 -13.74 3.93 -9.86
CA ARG A 193 -14.06 4.33 -8.48
C ARG A 193 -13.13 3.70 -7.46
N CYS A 194 -12.82 2.41 -7.61
CA CYS A 194 -11.87 1.73 -6.72
C CYS A 194 -10.44 2.28 -6.90
N THR A 195 -10.03 2.62 -8.14
CA THR A 195 -8.75 3.29 -8.41
C THR A 195 -8.67 4.65 -7.70
N GLY A 196 -9.75 5.44 -7.73
CA GLY A 196 -9.82 6.70 -6.99
C GLY A 196 -9.71 6.51 -5.47
N LEU A 197 -10.32 5.44 -4.92
CA LEU A 197 -10.17 5.10 -3.50
C LEU A 197 -8.75 4.60 -3.17
N GLN A 198 -8.14 3.78 -4.01
CA GLN A 198 -6.74 3.36 -3.84
C GLN A 198 -5.78 4.55 -3.90
N PHE A 199 -6.03 5.51 -4.80
CA PHE A 199 -5.26 6.75 -4.84
C PHE A 199 -5.46 7.59 -3.57
N ALA A 200 -6.69 7.65 -3.03
CA ALA A 200 -6.96 8.32 -1.76
C ALA A 200 -6.20 7.66 -0.59
N ILE A 201 -6.08 6.32 -0.55
CA ILE A 201 -5.25 5.59 0.43
C ILE A 201 -3.80 6.07 0.33
N ILE A 202 -3.23 6.11 -0.88
CA ILE A 202 -1.85 6.59 -1.11
C ILE A 202 -1.68 8.04 -0.63
N ALA A 203 -2.64 8.92 -0.92
CA ALA A 203 -2.60 10.30 -0.49
C ALA A 203 -2.71 10.46 1.04
N LEU A 204 -3.56 9.66 1.69
CA LEU A 204 -3.70 9.62 3.15
C LEU A 204 -2.42 9.12 3.84
N ASP A 205 -1.78 8.11 3.29
CA ASP A 205 -0.50 7.60 3.81
C ASP A 205 0.63 8.63 3.64
N ALA A 206 0.72 9.28 2.47
CA ALA A 206 1.67 10.38 2.25
C ALA A 206 1.39 11.57 3.18
N GLY A 207 0.10 11.90 3.39
CA GLY A 207 -0.34 12.89 4.36
C GLY A 207 0.02 12.53 5.80
N THR A 208 -0.01 11.23 6.14
CA THR A 208 0.46 10.74 7.45
C THR A 208 1.96 10.99 7.63
N LEU A 209 2.79 10.71 6.63
CA LEU A 209 4.22 11.03 6.68
C LEU A 209 4.45 12.55 6.81
N TRP A 210 3.71 13.34 6.03
CA TRP A 210 3.77 14.80 6.10
C TRP A 210 3.39 15.33 7.48
N SER A 211 2.31 14.82 8.08
CA SER A 211 1.88 15.22 9.43
C SER A 211 2.91 14.84 10.51
N MET A 212 3.70 13.77 10.32
CA MET A 212 4.80 13.44 11.22
C MET A 212 5.94 14.48 11.17
N LEU A 213 6.25 15.02 9.99
CA LEU A 213 7.24 16.10 9.87
C LEU A 213 6.75 17.37 10.60
N TRP A 214 5.49 17.73 10.45
CA TRP A 214 4.90 18.86 11.18
C TRP A 214 4.81 18.61 12.68
N ALA A 215 4.56 17.36 13.10
CA ALA A 215 4.59 16.99 14.52
C ALA A 215 5.97 17.23 15.14
N LEU A 216 7.04 17.11 14.36
CA LEU A 216 8.42 17.38 14.79
C LEU A 216 8.85 18.86 14.62
N GLY A 217 7.91 19.76 14.30
CA GLY A 217 8.16 21.18 14.12
C GLY A 217 8.80 21.57 12.78
N LEU A 218 8.71 20.70 11.77
CA LEU A 218 9.26 20.95 10.44
C LEU A 218 8.14 21.34 9.47
N GLU A 219 8.15 22.59 9.05
CA GLU A 219 7.20 23.13 8.06
C GLU A 219 7.68 22.80 6.65
N VAL A 220 7.31 21.60 6.16
CA VAL A 220 7.72 21.09 4.84
C VAL A 220 6.54 21.12 3.89
N ASN A 221 6.77 21.49 2.63
CA ASN A 221 5.77 21.43 1.58
C ASN A 221 5.32 19.97 1.35
N PRO A 222 3.99 19.67 1.29
CA PRO A 222 3.48 18.32 1.12
C PRO A 222 3.84 17.68 -0.23
N VAL A 223 4.10 18.49 -1.27
CA VAL A 223 4.35 17.99 -2.63
C VAL A 223 5.65 17.17 -2.73
N PRO A 224 6.83 17.67 -2.28
CA PRO A 224 8.04 16.85 -2.24
C PRO A 224 7.95 15.67 -1.25
N VAL A 225 7.18 15.81 -0.16
CA VAL A 225 6.96 14.69 0.78
C VAL A 225 6.17 13.57 0.11
N PHE A 226 5.17 13.88 -0.73
CA PHE A 226 4.47 12.88 -1.53
C PHE A 226 5.43 12.14 -2.48
N ALA A 227 6.31 12.85 -3.17
CA ALA A 227 7.32 12.23 -4.03
C ALA A 227 8.26 11.31 -3.23
N SER A 228 8.75 11.78 -2.08
CA SER A 228 9.59 10.99 -1.16
C SER A 228 8.86 9.71 -0.69
N PHE A 229 7.59 9.81 -0.29
CA PHE A 229 6.75 8.69 0.11
C PHE A 229 6.62 7.66 -1.02
N MET A 230 6.34 8.09 -2.25
CA MET A 230 6.17 7.21 -3.40
C MET A 230 7.47 6.47 -3.76
N LEU A 231 8.61 7.16 -3.74
CA LEU A 231 9.92 6.55 -3.99
C LEU A 231 10.28 5.53 -2.90
N SER A 232 9.98 5.83 -1.64
CA SER A 232 10.18 4.91 -0.51
C SER A 232 9.30 3.67 -0.63
N THR A 233 8.05 3.86 -1.05
CA THR A 233 7.10 2.76 -1.29
C THR A 233 7.52 1.90 -2.48
N LEU A 234 8.05 2.51 -3.54
CA LEU A 234 8.63 1.80 -4.68
C LEU A 234 9.80 0.92 -4.24
N ALA A 235 10.75 1.48 -3.49
CA ALA A 235 11.91 0.75 -2.99
C ALA A 235 11.48 -0.40 -2.06
N ARG A 236 10.50 -0.18 -1.18
CA ARG A 236 9.89 -1.23 -0.36
C ARG A 236 9.32 -2.37 -1.19
N THR A 237 8.62 -2.06 -2.28
CA THR A 237 7.96 -3.06 -3.15
C THR A 237 8.99 -3.92 -3.89
N LEU A 238 10.14 -3.35 -4.26
CA LEU A 238 11.25 -4.08 -4.89
C LEU A 238 12.10 -4.86 -3.88
N GLY A 239 12.01 -4.51 -2.59
CA GLY A 239 12.73 -5.19 -1.51
C GLY A 239 12.10 -6.55 -1.16
N VAL A 240 12.95 -7.56 -0.90
CA VAL A 240 12.53 -8.92 -0.49
C VAL A 240 12.28 -9.00 1.03
N VAL A 241 12.46 -7.91 1.75
CA VAL A 241 12.36 -7.87 3.22
C VAL A 241 10.89 -7.78 3.64
N PRO A 242 10.44 -8.58 4.63
CA PRO A 242 9.08 -8.50 5.17
C PRO A 242 8.72 -7.08 5.58
N GLY A 243 7.56 -6.58 5.14
CA GLY A 243 7.11 -5.21 5.40
C GLY A 243 8.02 -4.10 4.85
N GLY A 244 9.10 -4.44 4.11
CA GLY A 244 10.11 -3.50 3.61
C GLY A 244 10.90 -2.79 4.70
N LEU A 245 11.04 -3.43 5.89
CA LEU A 245 11.77 -2.87 7.03
C LEU A 245 13.22 -2.57 6.66
N GLY A 246 13.70 -1.39 7.01
CA GLY A 246 15.02 -0.87 6.67
C GLY A 246 15.08 -0.21 5.27
N VAL A 247 14.48 -0.81 4.24
CA VAL A 247 14.52 -0.26 2.87
C VAL A 247 13.66 1.01 2.75
N PHE A 248 12.43 0.95 3.24
CA PHE A 248 11.54 2.12 3.24
C PHE A 248 12.15 3.27 4.03
N GLU A 249 12.67 2.99 5.23
CA GLU A 249 13.27 3.97 6.13
C GLU A 249 14.51 4.62 5.50
N ALA A 250 15.39 3.83 4.93
CA ALA A 250 16.62 4.33 4.30
C ALA A 250 16.31 5.26 3.11
N VAL A 251 15.38 4.84 2.23
CA VAL A 251 15.00 5.66 1.06
C VAL A 251 14.21 6.89 1.47
N SER A 252 13.30 6.78 2.46
CA SER A 252 12.54 7.91 2.98
C SER A 252 13.48 8.99 3.55
N VAL A 253 14.43 8.60 4.38
CA VAL A 253 15.42 9.54 4.94
C VAL A 253 16.29 10.17 3.84
N ALA A 254 16.75 9.36 2.88
CA ALA A 254 17.58 9.86 1.78
C ALA A 254 16.83 10.87 0.90
N THR A 255 15.58 10.58 0.56
CA THR A 255 14.76 11.47 -0.30
C THR A 255 14.26 12.71 0.46
N LEU A 256 13.91 12.59 1.75
CA LEU A 256 13.57 13.74 2.59
C LEU A 256 14.77 14.68 2.79
N LYS A 257 15.99 14.14 2.85
CA LYS A 257 17.21 14.96 2.90
C LYS A 257 17.37 15.83 1.66
N LEU A 258 17.00 15.34 0.47
CA LEU A 258 17.08 16.12 -0.77
C LEU A 258 16.17 17.35 -0.75
N VAL A 259 15.06 17.28 0.00
CA VAL A 259 14.13 18.41 0.17
C VAL A 259 14.40 19.23 1.46
N GLY A 260 15.63 19.14 1.99
CA GLY A 260 16.10 19.98 3.09
C GLY A 260 15.76 19.48 4.50
N VAL A 261 15.18 18.28 4.65
CA VAL A 261 14.89 17.71 5.98
C VAL A 261 16.18 17.15 6.60
N PRO A 262 16.55 17.53 7.83
CA PRO A 262 17.69 16.94 8.53
C PRO A 262 17.54 15.43 8.69
N VAL A 263 18.64 14.67 8.54
CA VAL A 263 18.64 13.19 8.58
C VAL A 263 18.00 12.64 9.85
N SER A 264 18.32 13.22 11.02
CA SER A 264 17.77 12.82 12.32
C SER A 264 16.25 13.04 12.40
N ALA A 265 15.76 14.14 11.87
CA ALA A 265 14.32 14.46 11.83
C ALA A 265 13.58 13.61 10.79
N GLY A 266 14.17 13.39 9.62
CA GLY A 266 13.64 12.48 8.61
C GLY A 266 13.52 11.05 9.12
N LEU A 267 14.51 10.57 9.88
CA LEU A 267 14.46 9.26 10.53
C LEU A 267 13.37 9.21 11.60
N ALA A 268 13.27 10.23 12.46
CA ALA A 268 12.24 10.30 13.49
C ALA A 268 10.82 10.31 12.87
N ALA A 269 10.58 11.15 11.86
CA ALA A 269 9.30 11.20 11.14
C ALA A 269 8.95 9.87 10.48
N THR A 270 9.94 9.22 9.84
CA THR A 270 9.74 7.94 9.17
C THR A 270 9.43 6.82 10.17
N LEU A 271 10.11 6.77 11.31
CA LEU A 271 9.85 5.77 12.36
C LEU A 271 8.49 6.00 13.02
N LEU A 272 8.08 7.24 13.28
CA LEU A 272 6.72 7.56 13.74
C LEU A 272 5.68 7.16 12.69
N PHE A 273 5.90 7.46 11.43
CA PHE A 273 5.05 7.02 10.33
C PHE A 273 4.91 5.49 10.33
N ARG A 274 6.01 4.73 10.44
CA ARG A 274 5.99 3.27 10.52
C ARG A 274 5.27 2.75 11.76
N PHE A 275 5.36 3.47 12.88
CA PHE A 275 4.58 3.11 14.06
C PHE A 275 3.08 3.13 13.74
N PHE A 276 2.56 4.17 13.11
CA PHE A 276 1.14 4.31 12.80
C PHE A 276 0.67 3.39 11.68
N THR A 277 1.49 3.19 10.63
CA THR A 277 1.09 2.47 9.41
C THR A 277 1.45 0.98 9.41
N PHE A 278 2.40 0.58 10.25
CA PHE A 278 2.89 -0.80 10.32
C PHE A 278 2.60 -1.41 11.70
N TRP A 279 3.19 -0.87 12.78
CA TRP A 279 3.11 -1.51 14.09
C TRP A 279 1.72 -1.43 14.74
N LEU A 280 1.08 -0.27 14.66
CA LEU A 280 -0.24 -0.06 15.27
C LEU A 280 -1.33 -0.99 14.69
N PRO A 281 -1.46 -1.15 13.36
CA PRO A 281 -2.45 -2.07 12.79
C PRO A 281 -2.09 -3.54 12.91
N MET A 282 -0.84 -3.91 13.22
CA MET A 282 -0.42 -5.30 13.37
C MET A 282 -1.15 -6.03 14.49
N VAL A 283 -1.43 -5.37 15.61
CA VAL A 283 -2.11 -5.98 16.76
C VAL A 283 -3.57 -6.34 16.44
N PRO A 284 -4.44 -5.39 16.04
CA PRO A 284 -5.80 -5.73 15.63
C PRO A 284 -5.84 -6.62 14.40
N GLY A 285 -4.92 -6.43 13.43
CA GLY A 285 -4.79 -7.26 12.25
C GLY A 285 -4.51 -8.72 12.57
N LEU A 286 -3.60 -9.01 13.49
CA LEU A 286 -3.32 -10.37 13.96
C LEU A 286 -4.55 -11.05 14.57
N ILE A 287 -5.27 -10.34 15.45
CA ILE A 287 -6.48 -10.87 16.11
C ILE A 287 -7.55 -11.21 15.06
N LEU A 288 -7.76 -10.30 14.09
CA LEU A 288 -8.73 -10.47 13.03
C LEU A 288 -8.30 -11.58 12.05
N ALA A 289 -7.03 -11.64 11.65
CA ALA A 289 -6.51 -12.68 10.77
C ALA A 289 -6.67 -14.08 11.39
N ARG A 290 -6.44 -14.24 12.70
CA ARG A 290 -6.70 -15.51 13.40
C ARG A 290 -8.16 -15.92 13.38
N ARG A 291 -9.08 -14.95 13.56
CA ARG A 291 -10.53 -15.21 13.47
C ARG A 291 -10.94 -15.66 12.07
N GLU A 292 -10.43 -14.98 11.04
CA GLU A 292 -10.71 -15.32 9.64
C GLU A 292 -10.08 -16.65 9.19
N ALA A 293 -8.96 -17.05 9.77
CA ALA A 293 -8.29 -18.32 9.46
C ALA A 293 -8.88 -19.52 10.22
N GLY A 294 -9.58 -19.28 11.34
CA GLY A 294 -10.21 -20.32 12.17
C GLY A 294 -11.69 -20.51 11.94
N ALA A 295 -12.30 -19.69 11.09
CA ALA A 295 -13.68 -19.80 10.62
C ALA A 295 -13.77 -20.58 9.32
#